data_112a555e9ba4cd44662461516c789e3b
#
_entry.id   112a555e9ba4cd44662461516c789e3b
#
_cell.length_a   1.000
_cell.length_b   1.000
_cell.length_c   1.000
_cell.angle_alpha   90.00
_cell.angle_beta   90.00
_cell.angle_gamma   90.00
#
_symmetry.space_group_name_H-M   'P 1'
#
loop_
_entity.id
_entity.type
_entity.pdbx_description
1 polymer ?
#
loop_
_entity_poly.entity_id
_entity_poly.type
_entity_poly.pdbx_seq_one_letter_code
_entity_poly.pdbx_strand_id
1 'polypeptide(L)'
;MPETLPLELKILIERVVRPLVVTRERKKRLRSEFSQHLATIFEEELAKDGDTASALARTNIRFGKPEDLTKELQQAVGWSEQAVGRYQSALSQRVGEREPSVSP
;
A
#
# COMPACT_ATOMS: atom_id res chain seq x y z
N MET A 1 -12.69 11.76 0.35
CA MET A 1 -12.94 10.69 0.47
C MET A 1 -12.66 9.87 -0.60
N PRO A 2 -12.17 9.03 -0.48
CA PRO A 2 -11.63 8.24 -1.47
C PRO A 2 -12.54 7.41 -2.20
N GLU A 3 -13.59 7.93 -2.54
CA GLU A 3 -14.37 7.21 -3.31
C GLU A 3 -13.86 7.09 -4.63
N THR A 4 -12.84 7.81 -4.99
CA THR A 4 -12.26 7.72 -6.31
C THR A 4 -11.39 6.50 -6.50
N LEU A 5 -11.15 5.73 -5.47
CA LEU A 5 -10.29 4.56 -5.61
C LEU A 5 -11.04 3.44 -6.33
N PRO A 6 -10.50 2.91 -7.43
CA PRO A 6 -11.15 1.82 -8.15
C PRO A 6 -11.37 0.59 -7.28
N LEU A 7 -12.41 -0.16 -7.59
CA LEU A 7 -12.76 -1.33 -6.81
C LEU A 7 -11.64 -2.36 -6.79
N GLU A 8 -10.95 -2.53 -7.90
CA GLU A 8 -9.85 -3.49 -7.96
C GLU A 8 -8.78 -3.18 -6.93
N LEU A 9 -8.53 -1.90 -6.70
CA LEU A 9 -7.52 -1.50 -5.74
C LEU A 9 -8.04 -1.66 -4.32
N LYS A 10 -9.32 -1.44 -4.10
CA LYS A 10 -9.91 -1.70 -2.78
C LYS A 10 -9.81 -3.17 -2.43
N ILE A 11 -9.99 -4.04 -3.41
CA ILE A 11 -9.88 -5.48 -3.18
C ILE A 11 -8.44 -5.84 -2.79
N LEU A 12 -7.45 -5.22 -3.41
CA LEU A 12 -6.06 -5.47 -3.04
C LEU A 12 -5.82 -5.13 -1.59
N ILE A 13 -6.36 -4.00 -1.14
CA ILE A 13 -6.21 -3.59 0.24
C ILE A 13 -6.80 -4.63 1.18
N GLU A 14 -8.00 -5.11 0.87
CA GLU A 14 -8.65 -6.10 1.72
C GLU A 14 -7.87 -7.41 1.76
N ARG A 15 -7.28 -7.78 0.65
CA ARG A 15 -6.47 -9.00 0.60
C ARG A 15 -5.24 -8.90 1.49
N VAL A 16 -4.72 -7.70 1.69
CA VAL A 16 -3.61 -7.50 2.60
C VAL A 16 -4.07 -7.43 4.04
N VAL A 17 -5.13 -6.67 4.30
CA VAL A 17 -5.51 -6.31 5.66
C VAL A 17 -6.33 -7.38 6.36
N ARG A 18 -7.24 -8.01 5.64
CA ARG A 18 -8.15 -8.97 6.28
C ARG A 18 -7.45 -10.12 6.98
N PRO A 19 -6.42 -10.73 6.38
CA PRO A 19 -5.76 -11.85 7.05
C PRO A 19 -4.92 -11.45 8.24
N LEU A 20 -4.66 -10.15 8.43
CA LEU A 20 -3.81 -9.73 9.53
C LEU A 20 -4.47 -9.98 10.88
N VAL A 21 -3.67 -10.45 11.82
CA VAL A 21 -4.14 -10.65 13.19
C VAL A 21 -3.69 -9.45 13.98
N VAL A 22 -4.50 -8.40 13.97
CA VAL A 22 -4.21 -7.14 14.64
C VAL A 22 -5.52 -6.54 15.11
N THR A 23 -5.43 -5.44 15.85
CA THR A 23 -6.64 -4.81 16.38
C THR A 23 -7.46 -4.20 15.25
N ARG A 24 -8.72 -3.96 15.55
CA ARG A 24 -9.62 -3.35 14.60
C ARG A 24 -9.16 -1.95 14.22
N GLU A 25 -8.70 -1.19 15.19
CA GLU A 25 -8.20 0.15 14.94
C GLU A 25 -6.99 0.13 14.01
N ARG A 26 -6.12 -0.85 14.21
CA ARG A 26 -4.95 -0.93 13.36
C ARG A 26 -5.32 -1.29 11.93
N LYS A 27 -6.29 -2.18 11.77
CA LYS A 27 -6.77 -2.51 10.43
C LYS A 27 -7.36 -1.29 9.75
N LYS A 28 -8.12 -0.51 10.50
CA LYS A 28 -8.74 0.68 9.96
C LYS A 28 -7.67 1.67 9.48
N ARG A 29 -6.65 1.85 10.29
CA ARG A 29 -5.56 2.74 9.93
C ARG A 29 -4.83 2.26 8.68
N LEU A 30 -4.56 0.96 8.61
CA LEU A 30 -3.88 0.40 7.46
C LEU A 30 -4.70 0.56 6.20
N ARG A 31 -6.01 0.35 6.29
CA ARG A 31 -6.86 0.54 5.13
C ARG A 31 -6.78 1.97 4.62
N SER A 32 -6.81 2.92 5.53
CA SER A 32 -6.74 4.31 5.17
C SER A 32 -5.42 4.64 4.49
N GLU A 33 -4.33 4.16 5.04
CA GLU A 33 -3.02 4.48 4.50
C GLU A 33 -2.77 3.80 3.17
N PHE A 34 -3.21 2.56 3.03
CA PHE A 34 -3.08 1.89 1.74
C PHE A 34 -3.96 2.55 0.69
N SER A 35 -5.13 3.05 1.08
CA SER A 35 -5.99 3.75 0.13
C SER A 35 -5.30 4.99 -0.42
N GLN A 36 -4.69 5.77 0.45
CA GLN A 36 -3.97 6.96 0.01
C GLN A 36 -2.79 6.60 -0.86
N HIS A 37 -2.08 5.56 -0.47
CA HIS A 37 -0.90 5.14 -1.20
C HIS A 37 -1.26 4.67 -2.62
N LEU A 38 -2.28 3.83 -2.71
CA LEU A 38 -2.70 3.31 -4.00
C LEU A 38 -3.32 4.40 -4.87
N ALA A 39 -4.03 5.33 -4.27
CA ALA A 39 -4.60 6.43 -5.03
C ALA A 39 -3.49 7.25 -5.67
N THR A 40 -2.43 7.50 -4.93
CA THR A 40 -1.29 8.26 -5.47
C THR A 40 -0.65 7.51 -6.63
N ILE A 41 -0.40 6.22 -6.46
CA ILE A 41 0.21 5.43 -7.52
C ILE A 41 -0.68 5.43 -8.75
N PHE A 42 -1.97 5.21 -8.54
CA PHE A 42 -2.91 5.13 -9.65
C PHE A 42 -2.95 6.43 -10.42
N GLU A 43 -2.97 7.56 -9.71
CA GLU A 43 -2.98 8.86 -10.38
C GLU A 43 -1.71 9.08 -11.19
N GLU A 44 -0.58 8.68 -10.64
CA GLU A 44 0.68 8.81 -11.36
C GLU A 44 0.67 7.97 -12.62
N GLU A 45 0.17 6.75 -12.53
CA GLU A 45 0.14 5.89 -13.71
C GLU A 45 -0.87 6.37 -14.73
N LEU A 46 -2.02 6.83 -14.25
CA LEU A 46 -3.05 7.32 -15.15
C LEU A 46 -2.59 8.56 -15.90
N ALA A 47 -1.78 9.39 -15.27
CA ALA A 47 -1.28 10.59 -15.90
C ALA A 47 -0.35 10.30 -17.09
N LYS A 48 0.18 9.09 -17.15
CA LYS A 48 1.13 8.77 -18.23
C LYS A 48 0.43 8.62 -19.58
N ASP A 49 -0.74 8.01 -19.61
CA ASP A 49 -1.41 7.80 -20.89
C ASP A 49 -2.93 7.93 -20.80
N GLY A 50 -3.47 8.18 -19.65
CA GLY A 50 -4.91 8.34 -19.49
C GLY A 50 -5.71 7.07 -19.65
N ASP A 51 -5.05 5.92 -19.73
CA ASP A 51 -5.76 4.66 -19.91
C ASP A 51 -5.97 3.98 -18.59
N THR A 52 -7.22 3.90 -18.14
CA THR A 52 -7.55 3.36 -16.84
C THR A 52 -7.10 1.91 -16.68
N ALA A 53 -7.33 1.09 -17.68
CA ALA A 53 -6.99 -0.32 -17.57
C ALA A 53 -5.49 -0.52 -17.42
N SER A 54 -4.71 0.20 -18.19
CA SER A 54 -3.25 0.12 -18.10
C SER A 54 -2.76 0.66 -16.77
N ALA A 55 -3.37 1.75 -16.32
CA ALA A 55 -2.98 2.33 -15.03
C ALA A 55 -3.27 1.38 -13.89
N LEU A 56 -4.39 0.68 -13.94
CA LEU A 56 -4.71 -0.31 -12.91
C LEU A 56 -3.71 -1.45 -12.91
N ALA A 57 -3.35 -1.93 -14.08
CA ALA A 57 -2.39 -3.04 -14.17
C ALA A 57 -1.04 -2.63 -13.60
N ARG A 58 -0.57 -1.44 -13.96
CA ARG A 58 0.71 -0.97 -13.48
C ARG A 58 0.69 -0.68 -11.99
N THR A 59 -0.44 -0.16 -11.49
CA THR A 59 -0.58 0.08 -10.06
C THR A 59 -0.51 -1.23 -9.28
N ASN A 60 -1.15 -2.26 -9.81
CA ASN A 60 -1.12 -3.57 -9.18
C ASN A 60 0.31 -4.09 -9.09
N ILE A 61 1.07 -3.94 -10.17
CA ILE A 61 2.45 -4.40 -10.19
C ILE A 61 3.29 -3.62 -9.18
N ARG A 62 3.11 -2.30 -9.12
CA ARG A 62 3.89 -1.49 -8.20
C ARG A 62 3.56 -1.78 -6.74
N PHE A 63 2.31 -2.13 -6.47
CA PHE A 63 1.89 -2.43 -5.11
C PHE A 63 2.51 -3.74 -4.61
N GLY A 64 2.63 -4.72 -5.48
CA GLY A 64 3.20 -5.99 -5.12
C GLY A 64 2.14 -7.01 -4.75
N LYS A 65 2.58 -8.18 -4.36
CA LYS A 65 1.65 -9.27 -4.05
C LYS A 65 1.05 -9.07 -2.68
N PRO A 66 -0.27 -9.11 -2.57
CA PRO A 66 -0.90 -8.92 -1.25
C PRO A 66 -0.44 -9.93 -0.21
N GLU A 67 -0.21 -11.17 -0.63
CA GLU A 67 0.21 -12.20 0.32
C GLU A 67 1.55 -11.89 0.96
N ASP A 68 2.46 -11.37 0.16
CA ASP A 68 3.78 -11.02 0.66
C ASP A 68 3.69 -9.84 1.62
N LEU A 69 2.86 -8.86 1.28
CA LEU A 69 2.68 -7.71 2.16
C LEU A 69 2.06 -8.11 3.48
N THR A 70 1.08 -9.01 3.43
CA THR A 70 0.45 -9.49 4.66
C THR A 70 1.48 -10.16 5.56
N LYS A 71 2.32 -10.99 4.99
CA LYS A 71 3.33 -11.67 5.77
C LYS A 71 4.27 -10.71 6.43
N GLU A 72 4.76 -9.75 5.67
CA GLU A 72 5.72 -8.79 6.20
C GLU A 72 5.11 -7.90 7.26
N LEU A 73 3.87 -7.48 7.04
CA LEU A 73 3.19 -6.65 8.02
C LEU A 73 2.92 -7.43 9.30
N GLN A 74 2.55 -8.70 9.19
CA GLN A 74 2.28 -9.48 10.37
C GLN A 74 3.53 -9.63 11.22
N GLN A 75 4.67 -9.81 10.59
CA GLN A 75 5.92 -9.90 11.31
C GLN A 75 6.26 -8.59 12.00
N ALA A 76 6.06 -7.48 11.31
CA ALA A 76 6.40 -6.18 11.87
C ALA A 76 5.47 -5.81 13.02
N VAL A 77 4.18 -6.10 12.88
CA VAL A 77 3.23 -5.75 13.90
C VAL A 77 3.49 -6.47 15.20
N GLY A 78 4.04 -7.65 15.12
CA GLY A 78 4.30 -8.41 16.31
C GLY A 78 5.26 -7.71 17.24
N TRP A 79 5.98 -6.66 16.77
CA TRP A 79 6.97 -6.00 17.60
C TRP A 79 6.47 -4.73 18.23
N SER A 80 6.03 -3.77 17.44
CA SER A 80 5.57 -2.50 17.98
C SER A 80 4.99 -1.68 16.86
N GLU A 81 4.33 -0.60 17.24
CA GLU A 81 3.78 0.30 16.24
C GLU A 81 4.87 1.00 15.47
N GLN A 82 6.02 1.19 16.06
CA GLN A 82 7.11 1.80 15.33
C GLN A 82 7.56 0.94 14.18
N ALA A 83 7.53 -0.37 14.36
CA ALA A 83 7.89 -1.26 13.28
C ALA A 83 6.94 -1.09 12.10
N VAL A 84 5.66 -0.90 12.39
CA VAL A 84 4.69 -0.68 11.33
C VAL A 84 4.99 0.62 10.60
N GLY A 85 5.32 1.66 11.34
CA GLY A 85 5.65 2.94 10.73
C GLY A 85 6.84 2.83 9.81
N ARG A 86 7.87 2.12 10.25
CA ARG A 86 9.04 1.95 9.40
C ARG A 86 8.72 1.15 8.15
N TYR A 87 7.82 0.19 8.29
CA TYR A 87 7.44 -0.60 7.14
C TYR A 87 6.72 0.24 6.12
N GLN A 88 5.88 1.16 6.57
CA GLN A 88 5.20 2.04 5.64
C GLN A 88 6.17 2.96 4.91
N SER A 89 7.21 3.39 5.57
CA SER A 89 8.25 4.14 4.90
C SER A 89 8.88 3.31 3.79
N ALA A 90 9.12 2.05 4.06
CA ALA A 90 9.69 1.16 3.06
C ALA A 90 8.75 0.98 1.88
N LEU A 91 7.45 0.92 2.14
CA LEU A 91 6.49 0.83 1.05
C LEU A 91 6.56 2.06 0.17
N SER A 92 6.68 3.22 0.78
CA SER A 92 6.81 4.45 0.01
C SER A 92 8.03 4.43 -0.88
N GLN A 93 9.12 3.92 -0.36
CA GLN A 93 10.33 3.83 -1.17
C GLN A 93 10.15 2.87 -2.33
N ARG A 94 9.46 1.77 -2.08
CA ARG A 94 9.26 0.82 -3.15
C ARG A 94 8.50 1.40 -4.31
N VAL A 95 7.68 2.37 -4.01
CA VAL A 95 6.92 2.95 -5.03
C VAL A 95 7.69 3.87 -5.87
N GLY A 96 8.86 4.02 -5.65
CA GLY A 96 9.51 4.78 -6.50
C GLY A 96 10.39 5.77 -6.08
N GLU A 97 10.61 5.96 -5.00
CA GLU A 97 11.40 6.92 -4.62
C GLU A 97 12.56 6.53 -4.22
N ARG A 98 13.33 6.55 -4.29
CA ARG A 98 14.49 6.21 -3.90
C ARG A 98 15.09 6.97 -3.16
N GLU A 99 15.51 6.95 -2.31
CA GLU A 99 15.93 7.68 -1.60
C GLU A 99 16.90 7.62 -1.18
N PRO A 100 17.42 7.92 -0.88
CA PRO A 100 18.47 7.96 -0.53
C PRO A 100 18.88 8.02 0.63
N SER A 101 19.02 7.97 1.05
CA SER A 101 19.39 8.06 1.88
C SER A 101 19.60 8.21 2.69
N VAL A 102 19.78 8.19 3.07
CA VAL A 102 19.89 8.36 3.81
C VAL A 102 20.40 8.19 4.64
N SER A 103 20.81 8.08 5.05
CA SER A 103 21.25 7.98 5.84
C SER A 103 21.67 8.19 6.37
N PRO A 104 21.99 8.36 6.81
CA PRO A 104 22.60 8.51 7.53
C PRO A 104 22.80 8.17 8.14
#